data_e51848fdd02e156be8cb33e4cedd7c18
#
_entry.id   e51848fdd02e156be8cb33e4cedd7c18
#
_cell.length_a   1.000
_cell.length_b   1.000
_cell.length_c   1.000
_cell.angle_alpha   90.00
_cell.angle_beta   90.00
_cell.angle_gamma   90.00
#
_symmetry.space_group_name_H-M   'P 1'
#
loop_
_entity.id
_entity.type
_entity.pdbx_description
1 polymer ?
#
loop_
_entity_poly.entity_id
_entity_poly.type
_entity_poly.pdbx_seq_one_letter_code
_entity_poly.pdbx_strand_id
1 'polypeptide(L)'
;MYKRQDFKNGITVQMDNGIWQIIEFQHVKPGKGAAFVRTKMKNIVSGGVVEKTFRPTEKLELAHIDRKEYQYLYSDGDLYNFMDTETFEQIALAKEDVGDALKFVKENEMVKLCSHQGKVFAIEPPLFVELQITESEPGVKGDTATGATKPAILETGAKIMVPLFVNQGDTIKIDTRTGEYLSRV
;
A
#
# COMPACT_ATOMS: atom_id res chain seq x y z
N MET A 1 -25.18 -10.38 3.76
CA MET A 1 -25.85 -9.07 3.73
C MET A 1 -25.61 -8.37 5.05
N TYR A 2 -25.02 -7.20 5.02
CA TYR A 2 -24.65 -6.43 6.19
C TYR A 2 -25.75 -5.42 6.53
N LYS A 3 -26.15 -5.36 7.79
CA LYS A 3 -27.15 -4.39 8.25
C LYS A 3 -26.42 -3.12 8.75
N ARG A 4 -27.05 -1.95 8.60
CA ARG A 4 -26.55 -0.65 9.02
C ARG A 4 -25.96 -0.57 10.44
N GLN A 5 -26.46 -1.38 11.36
CA GLN A 5 -25.98 -1.41 12.77
C GLN A 5 -24.52 -1.88 12.89
N ASP A 6 -23.97 -2.36 11.80
CA ASP A 6 -22.66 -3.00 11.75
C ASP A 6 -21.61 -2.16 11.00
N PHE A 7 -21.89 -0.91 10.59
CA PHE A 7 -20.88 -0.05 10.00
C PHE A 7 -19.71 0.12 10.98
N LYS A 8 -18.55 -0.25 10.52
CA LYS A 8 -17.27 -0.06 11.23
C LYS A 8 -16.23 0.48 10.26
N ASN A 9 -15.32 1.28 10.77
CA ASN A 9 -14.17 1.72 9.99
C ASN A 9 -13.33 0.49 9.60
N GLY A 10 -12.84 0.48 8.36
CA GLY A 10 -12.06 -0.61 7.82
C GLY A 10 -12.85 -1.70 7.11
N ILE A 11 -14.19 -1.72 7.22
CA ILE A 11 -15.03 -2.68 6.49
C ILE A 11 -14.96 -2.39 5.00
N THR A 12 -14.90 -3.47 4.22
CA THR A 12 -14.92 -3.41 2.77
C THR A 12 -16.26 -3.90 2.24
N VAL A 13 -16.86 -3.11 1.37
CA VAL A 13 -18.16 -3.37 0.76
C VAL A 13 -18.07 -3.33 -0.76
N GLN A 14 -18.94 -4.08 -1.42
CA GLN A 14 -19.11 -4.01 -2.87
C GLN A 14 -20.25 -3.06 -3.21
N MET A 15 -19.97 -2.09 -4.06
CA MET A 15 -20.94 -1.08 -4.49
C MET A 15 -20.53 -0.47 -5.82
N ASP A 16 -21.51 -0.19 -6.69
CA ASP A 16 -21.29 0.50 -7.97
C ASP A 16 -20.13 -0.13 -8.80
N ASN A 17 -20.10 -1.47 -8.87
CA ASN A 17 -19.07 -2.27 -9.53
C ASN A 17 -17.65 -2.04 -9.00
N GLY A 18 -17.51 -1.53 -7.78
CA GLY A 18 -16.23 -1.28 -7.13
C GLY A 18 -16.17 -1.86 -5.73
N ILE A 19 -14.96 -1.91 -5.19
CA ILE A 19 -14.69 -2.33 -3.82
C ILE A 19 -14.32 -1.08 -3.01
N TRP A 20 -15.08 -0.83 -1.96
CA TRP A 20 -14.97 0.38 -1.17
C TRP A 20 -14.71 0.08 0.29
N GLN A 21 -13.72 0.72 0.87
CA GLN A 21 -13.44 0.65 2.30
C GLN A 21 -14.08 1.83 3.02
N ILE A 22 -14.81 1.56 4.09
CA ILE A 22 -15.35 2.61 4.95
C ILE A 22 -14.23 3.14 5.82
N ILE A 23 -13.87 4.42 5.63
CA ILE A 23 -12.82 5.10 6.40
C ILE A 23 -13.39 5.93 7.54
N GLU A 24 -14.60 6.46 7.37
CA GLU A 24 -15.30 7.23 8.40
C GLU A 24 -16.82 7.12 8.21
N PHE A 25 -17.57 7.09 9.29
CA PHE A 25 -19.03 7.14 9.24
C PHE A 25 -19.59 7.94 10.40
N GLN A 26 -20.74 8.58 10.17
CA GLN A 26 -21.47 9.36 11.16
C GLN A 26 -22.97 9.08 11.07
N HIS A 27 -23.57 8.69 12.20
CA HIS A 27 -25.01 8.59 12.33
C HIS A 27 -25.61 9.97 12.55
N VAL A 28 -26.48 10.40 11.65
CA VAL A 28 -27.17 11.68 11.74
C VAL A 28 -28.66 11.44 12.00
N LYS A 29 -29.14 12.02 13.09
CA LYS A 29 -30.57 12.06 13.43
C LYS A 29 -31.01 13.52 13.37
N PRO A 30 -31.55 13.99 12.23
CA PRO A 30 -32.03 15.36 12.11
C PRO A 30 -33.25 15.56 12.98
N GLY A 31 -33.46 16.76 13.50
CA GLY A 31 -34.65 17.11 14.29
C GLY A 31 -35.94 17.00 13.50
N LYS A 32 -35.88 17.17 12.17
CA LYS A 32 -36.98 16.91 11.21
C LYS A 32 -36.40 16.06 10.07
N GLY A 33 -37.05 14.94 9.77
CA GLY A 33 -36.64 14.02 8.68
C GLY A 33 -36.18 12.67 9.16
N ALA A 34 -35.89 11.78 8.21
CA ALA A 34 -35.43 10.42 8.49
C ALA A 34 -33.95 10.40 8.88
N ALA A 35 -33.57 9.54 9.83
CA ALA A 35 -32.18 9.31 10.16
C ALA A 35 -31.40 8.75 8.97
N PHE A 36 -30.13 9.12 8.84
CA PHE A 36 -29.23 8.62 7.80
C PHE A 36 -27.82 8.41 8.34
N VAL A 37 -27.00 7.70 7.58
CA VAL A 37 -25.58 7.52 7.86
C VAL A 37 -24.77 8.19 6.75
N ARG A 38 -24.00 9.21 7.11
CA ARG A 38 -23.00 9.81 6.23
C ARG A 38 -21.74 8.97 6.32
N THR A 39 -21.23 8.54 5.18
CA THR A 39 -20.10 7.63 5.12
C THR A 39 -19.07 8.15 4.15
N LYS A 40 -17.82 8.19 4.59
CA LYS A 40 -16.67 8.49 3.74
C LYS A 40 -16.02 7.16 3.36
N MET A 41 -15.86 6.93 2.08
CA MET A 41 -15.42 5.65 1.52
C MET A 41 -14.26 5.85 0.57
N LYS A 42 -13.31 4.94 0.63
CA LYS A 42 -12.15 4.90 -0.28
C LYS A 42 -12.29 3.71 -1.21
N ASN A 43 -12.22 3.95 -2.50
CA ASN A 43 -12.09 2.88 -3.49
C ASN A 43 -10.70 2.26 -3.33
N ILE A 44 -10.64 0.96 -3.05
CA ILE A 44 -9.36 0.30 -2.76
C ILE A 44 -8.54 -0.02 -4.00
N VAL A 45 -9.16 0.01 -5.19
CA VAL A 45 -8.47 -0.17 -6.47
C VAL A 45 -7.93 1.16 -7.00
N SER A 46 -8.78 2.18 -7.09
CA SER A 46 -8.41 3.48 -7.66
C SER A 46 -7.85 4.48 -6.63
N GLY A 47 -8.06 4.23 -5.33
CA GLY A 47 -7.66 5.14 -4.26
C GLY A 47 -8.57 6.36 -4.07
N GLY A 48 -9.54 6.57 -4.96
CA GLY A 48 -10.47 7.69 -4.91
C GLY A 48 -11.34 7.66 -3.64
N VAL A 49 -11.59 8.83 -3.06
CA VAL A 49 -12.41 8.99 -1.85
C VAL A 49 -13.71 9.68 -2.22
N VAL A 50 -14.84 9.13 -1.75
CA VAL A 50 -16.17 9.68 -1.94
C VAL A 50 -16.92 9.73 -0.62
N GLU A 51 -17.84 10.70 -0.51
CA GLU A 51 -18.83 10.71 0.56
C GLU A 51 -20.17 10.21 0.01
N LYS A 52 -20.78 9.27 0.72
CA LYS A 52 -22.09 8.72 0.38
C LYS A 52 -22.98 8.62 1.62
N THR A 53 -24.24 8.93 1.42
CA THR A 53 -25.23 8.87 2.48
C THR A 53 -26.14 7.65 2.27
N PHE A 54 -26.26 6.85 3.33
CA PHE A 54 -27.08 5.65 3.32
C PHE A 54 -28.31 5.81 4.21
N ARG A 55 -29.42 5.27 3.74
CA ARG A 55 -30.63 5.17 4.55
C ARG A 55 -30.52 4.02 5.55
N PRO A 56 -31.28 4.08 6.66
CA PRO A 56 -31.28 3.01 7.67
C PRO A 56 -31.58 1.61 7.15
N THR A 57 -32.38 1.54 6.10
CA THR A 57 -32.86 0.29 5.49
C THR A 57 -31.99 -0.25 4.37
N GLU A 58 -31.02 0.52 3.89
CA GLU A 58 -30.11 0.08 2.83
C GLU A 58 -29.19 -1.00 3.36
N LYS A 59 -29.02 -2.04 2.57
CA LYS A 59 -28.11 -3.16 2.83
C LYS A 59 -26.91 -3.01 1.92
N LEU A 60 -25.71 -3.15 2.47
CA LEU A 60 -24.46 -3.21 1.71
C LEU A 60 -23.97 -4.66 1.68
N GLU A 61 -23.45 -5.05 0.54
CA GLU A 61 -22.81 -6.35 0.38
C GLU A 61 -21.34 -6.24 0.83
N LEU A 62 -20.93 -7.15 1.73
CA LEU A 62 -19.54 -7.22 2.11
C LEU A 62 -18.69 -7.74 0.96
N ALA A 63 -17.56 -7.09 0.73
CA ALA A 63 -16.53 -7.62 -0.14
C ALA A 63 -15.51 -8.39 0.69
N HIS A 64 -15.34 -9.68 0.38
CA HIS A 64 -14.30 -10.50 0.96
C HIS A 64 -12.99 -10.27 0.21
N ILE A 65 -11.95 -9.91 0.95
CA ILE A 65 -10.62 -9.69 0.40
C ILE A 65 -9.70 -10.78 0.92
N ASP A 66 -9.13 -11.54 -0.01
CA ASP A 66 -8.09 -12.51 0.29
C ASP A 66 -6.73 -11.82 0.29
N ARG A 67 -5.96 -12.06 1.36
CA ARG A 67 -4.57 -11.64 1.48
C ARG A 67 -3.72 -12.87 1.62
N LYS A 68 -2.91 -13.13 0.60
CA LYS A 68 -1.99 -14.28 0.57
C LYS A 68 -0.56 -13.82 0.42
N GLU A 69 0.33 -14.58 1.03
CA GLU A 69 1.77 -14.37 0.89
C GLU A 69 2.27 -14.99 -0.42
N TYR A 70 3.01 -14.19 -1.17
CA TYR A 70 3.68 -14.55 -2.41
C TYR A 70 5.14 -14.16 -2.34
N GLN A 71 5.98 -14.91 -3.02
CA GLN A 71 7.36 -14.51 -3.26
C GLN A 71 7.42 -13.74 -4.58
N TYR A 72 7.95 -12.52 -4.54
CA TYR A 72 8.29 -11.79 -5.75
C TYR A 72 9.52 -12.43 -6.37
N LEU A 73 9.44 -12.94 -7.58
CA LEU A 73 10.52 -13.66 -8.24
C LEU A 73 11.42 -12.71 -9.02
N TYR A 74 10.90 -12.16 -10.11
CA TYR A 74 11.62 -11.26 -11.00
C TYR A 74 10.67 -10.46 -11.89
N SER A 75 11.20 -9.42 -12.52
CA SER A 75 10.53 -8.68 -13.59
C SER A 75 11.25 -8.90 -14.92
N ASP A 76 10.48 -9.04 -15.99
CA ASP A 76 10.99 -9.08 -17.36
C ASP A 76 10.76 -7.75 -18.12
N GLY A 77 10.46 -6.70 -17.39
CA GLY A 77 10.21 -5.33 -17.89
C GLY A 77 8.74 -4.97 -17.94
N ASP A 78 7.89 -5.79 -18.50
CA ASP A 78 6.45 -5.53 -18.62
C ASP A 78 5.62 -6.31 -17.61
N LEU A 79 6.12 -7.46 -17.19
CA LEU A 79 5.46 -8.35 -16.24
C LEU A 79 6.32 -8.54 -14.99
N TYR A 80 5.63 -8.65 -13.86
CA TYR A 80 6.19 -8.98 -12.57
C TYR A 80 5.69 -10.35 -12.15
N ASN A 81 6.61 -11.28 -11.87
CA ASN A 81 6.32 -12.67 -11.61
C ASN A 81 6.35 -12.96 -10.11
N PHE A 82 5.33 -13.63 -9.63
CA PHE A 82 5.14 -14.00 -8.22
C PHE A 82 4.84 -15.48 -8.11
N MET A 83 5.22 -16.07 -6.99
CA MET A 83 4.94 -17.47 -6.68
C MET A 83 4.18 -17.55 -5.34
N ASP A 84 3.06 -18.24 -5.34
CA ASP A 84 2.33 -18.58 -4.12
C ASP A 84 3.22 -19.47 -3.24
N THR A 85 3.40 -19.08 -1.98
CA THR A 85 4.32 -19.79 -1.06
C THR A 85 3.76 -21.12 -0.55
N GLU A 86 2.46 -21.36 -0.71
CA GLU A 86 1.79 -22.59 -0.31
C GLU A 86 1.62 -23.57 -1.47
N THR A 87 1.16 -23.07 -2.64
CA THR A 87 0.84 -23.92 -3.79
C THR A 87 1.96 -23.99 -4.81
N PHE A 88 2.93 -23.07 -4.74
CA PHE A 88 4.03 -22.89 -5.71
C PHE A 88 3.57 -22.53 -7.12
N GLU A 89 2.31 -22.18 -7.28
CA GLU A 89 1.78 -21.65 -8.53
C GLU A 89 2.33 -20.25 -8.79
N GLN A 90 2.68 -20.00 -10.05
CA GLN A 90 3.19 -18.70 -10.47
C GLN A 90 2.10 -17.89 -11.14
N ILE A 91 2.09 -16.59 -10.84
CA ILE A 91 1.25 -15.60 -11.51
C ILE A 91 2.10 -14.44 -12.01
N ALA A 92 1.67 -13.81 -13.08
CA ALA A 92 2.29 -12.61 -13.62
C ALA A 92 1.30 -11.44 -13.53
N LEU A 93 1.77 -10.30 -13.05
CA LEU A 93 1.01 -9.06 -13.00
C LEU A 93 1.66 -8.03 -13.92
N ALA A 94 0.82 -7.25 -14.62
CA ALA A 94 1.30 -6.19 -15.48
C ALA A 94 1.88 -5.03 -14.65
N LYS A 95 2.80 -4.28 -15.24
CA LYS A 95 3.43 -3.12 -14.60
C LYS A 95 2.42 -2.08 -14.11
N GLU A 96 1.34 -1.88 -14.85
CA GLU A 96 0.27 -0.96 -14.49
C GLU A 96 -0.45 -1.39 -13.20
N ASP A 97 -0.61 -2.68 -12.98
CA ASP A 97 -1.28 -3.25 -11.80
C ASP A 97 -0.36 -3.23 -10.56
N VAL A 98 0.95 -3.32 -10.78
CA VAL A 98 1.97 -3.29 -9.72
C VAL A 98 2.25 -1.87 -9.25
N GLY A 99 2.31 -0.90 -10.17
CA GLY A 99 2.65 0.49 -9.87
C GLY A 99 3.95 0.61 -9.08
N ASP A 100 3.92 1.42 -8.01
CA ASP A 100 5.07 1.66 -7.13
C ASP A 100 5.19 0.67 -5.96
N ALA A 101 4.34 -0.33 -5.88
CA ALA A 101 4.30 -1.24 -4.73
C ALA A 101 5.61 -2.01 -4.50
N LEU A 102 6.35 -2.31 -5.56
CA LEU A 102 7.62 -3.01 -5.51
C LEU A 102 8.85 -2.10 -5.53
N LYS A 103 8.68 -0.80 -5.41
CA LYS A 103 9.77 0.18 -5.47
C LYS A 103 10.92 -0.12 -4.51
N PHE A 104 10.61 -0.67 -3.34
CA PHE A 104 11.57 -1.03 -2.29
C PHE A 104 11.68 -2.54 -2.06
N VAL A 105 11.15 -3.36 -2.95
CA VAL A 105 11.15 -4.83 -2.80
C VAL A 105 12.18 -5.45 -3.72
N LYS A 106 13.08 -6.25 -3.16
CA LYS A 106 14.06 -7.03 -3.93
C LYS A 106 13.43 -8.29 -4.50
N GLU A 107 14.04 -8.84 -5.53
CA GLU A 107 13.74 -10.19 -6.01
C GLU A 107 13.88 -11.21 -4.88
N ASN A 108 12.99 -12.18 -4.87
CA ASN A 108 12.85 -13.24 -3.88
C ASN A 108 12.34 -12.80 -2.48
N GLU A 109 11.97 -11.54 -2.30
CA GLU A 109 11.30 -11.10 -1.07
C GLU A 109 9.82 -11.47 -1.06
N MET A 110 9.27 -11.61 0.16
CA MET A 110 7.87 -11.91 0.38
C MET A 110 7.03 -10.65 0.35
N VAL A 111 5.90 -10.74 -0.30
CA VAL A 111 4.86 -9.68 -0.36
C VAL A 111 3.50 -10.31 -0.10
N LYS A 112 2.50 -9.49 0.22
CA LYS A 112 1.11 -9.95 0.27
C LYS A 112 0.36 -9.45 -0.94
N LEU A 113 -0.30 -10.35 -1.65
CA LEU A 113 -1.21 -9.99 -2.72
C LEU A 113 -2.64 -9.97 -2.18
N CYS A 114 -3.33 -8.86 -2.44
CA CYS A 114 -4.74 -8.68 -2.10
C CYS A 114 -5.59 -8.96 -3.33
N SER A 115 -6.54 -9.87 -3.20
CA SER A 115 -7.45 -10.24 -4.28
C SER A 115 -8.90 -10.24 -3.84
N HIS A 116 -9.79 -10.02 -4.80
CA HIS A 116 -11.22 -10.14 -4.65
C HIS A 116 -11.76 -10.99 -5.80
N GLN A 117 -12.47 -12.07 -5.45
CA GLN A 117 -12.99 -13.03 -6.44
C GLN A 117 -11.92 -13.53 -7.44
N GLY A 118 -10.73 -13.82 -6.93
CA GLY A 118 -9.60 -14.31 -7.71
C GLY A 118 -8.83 -13.26 -8.51
N LYS A 119 -9.25 -11.99 -8.51
CA LYS A 119 -8.54 -10.90 -9.18
C LYS A 119 -7.69 -10.12 -8.19
N VAL A 120 -6.37 -10.09 -8.42
CA VAL A 120 -5.44 -9.26 -7.64
C VAL A 120 -5.65 -7.78 -7.97
N PHE A 121 -5.78 -6.95 -6.95
CA PHE A 121 -5.95 -5.50 -7.10
C PHE A 121 -4.95 -4.68 -6.31
N ALA A 122 -4.21 -5.26 -5.37
CA ALA A 122 -3.20 -4.57 -4.58
C ALA A 122 -2.07 -5.50 -4.17
N ILE A 123 -0.89 -4.91 -3.96
CA ILE A 123 0.31 -5.54 -3.43
C ILE A 123 0.68 -4.81 -2.15
N GLU A 124 0.85 -5.55 -1.07
CA GLU A 124 1.32 -5.02 0.21
C GLU A 124 2.77 -5.48 0.41
N PRO A 125 3.76 -4.59 0.26
CA PRO A 125 5.15 -4.91 0.55
C PRO A 125 5.37 -5.05 2.06
N PRO A 126 6.51 -5.61 2.51
CA PRO A 126 6.90 -5.54 3.91
C PRO A 126 6.91 -4.11 4.41
N LEU A 127 6.50 -3.86 5.66
CA LEU A 127 6.46 -2.51 6.23
C LEU A 127 7.86 -1.88 6.31
N PHE A 128 8.86 -2.70 6.56
CA PHE A 128 10.25 -2.30 6.65
C PHE A 128 11.10 -3.20 5.78
N VAL A 129 12.06 -2.60 5.11
CA VAL A 129 13.04 -3.30 4.27
C VAL A 129 14.45 -2.82 4.58
N GLU A 130 15.43 -3.67 4.32
CA GLU A 130 16.84 -3.35 4.44
C GLU A 130 17.47 -3.39 3.05
N LEU A 131 17.94 -2.24 2.57
CA LEU A 131 18.47 -2.06 1.22
C LEU A 131 19.83 -1.41 1.26
N GLN A 132 20.71 -1.86 0.37
CA GLN A 132 22.03 -1.29 0.20
C GLN A 132 21.97 -0.04 -0.69
N ILE A 133 22.75 0.96 -0.32
CA ILE A 133 22.96 2.15 -1.16
C ILE A 133 23.99 1.81 -2.23
N THR A 134 23.60 1.93 -3.48
CA THR A 134 24.45 1.68 -4.65
C THR A 134 25.15 2.95 -5.13
N GLU A 135 24.47 4.10 -4.99
CA GLU A 135 25.03 5.40 -5.37
C GLU A 135 24.64 6.46 -4.34
N SER A 136 25.60 7.26 -3.94
CA SER A 136 25.39 8.42 -3.08
C SER A 136 26.56 9.38 -3.24
N GLU A 137 26.27 10.68 -3.38
CA GLU A 137 27.31 11.70 -3.34
C GLU A 137 27.90 11.80 -1.93
N PRO A 138 29.22 12.09 -1.80
CA PRO A 138 29.82 12.39 -0.50
C PRO A 138 29.13 13.61 0.12
N GLY A 139 28.85 13.56 1.42
CA GLY A 139 28.34 14.72 2.14
C GLY A 139 29.36 15.86 2.10
N VAL A 140 28.93 17.06 1.72
CA VAL A 140 29.80 18.24 1.69
C VAL A 140 30.13 18.61 3.14
N LYS A 141 31.43 18.64 3.48
CA LYS A 141 31.92 19.19 4.76
C LYS A 141 31.61 20.69 4.78
N GLY A 142 30.70 21.10 5.63
CA GLY A 142 30.33 22.52 5.78
C GLY A 142 28.85 22.78 6.00
N ASP A 143 27.98 21.85 5.60
CA ASP A 143 26.56 21.92 5.95
C ASP A 143 26.34 21.41 7.38
N THR A 144 26.49 22.31 8.34
CA THR A 144 26.23 22.05 9.76
C THR A 144 24.75 22.18 10.12
N ALA A 145 23.86 22.27 9.13
CA ALA A 145 22.42 22.32 9.38
C ALA A 145 21.95 20.97 9.96
N THR A 146 21.41 21.02 11.16
CA THR A 146 20.74 19.87 11.80
C THR A 146 19.64 19.37 10.87
N GLY A 147 19.72 18.11 10.42
CA GLY A 147 18.73 17.52 9.53
C GLY A 147 19.02 17.64 8.02
N ALA A 148 20.24 18.04 7.63
CA ALA A 148 20.65 18.03 6.24
C ALA A 148 20.63 16.61 5.66
N THR A 149 20.05 16.45 4.48
CA THR A 149 19.92 15.19 3.74
C THR A 149 20.54 15.29 2.36
N LYS A 150 20.86 14.15 1.79
CA LYS A 150 21.35 14.02 0.42
C LYS A 150 20.62 12.90 -0.33
N PRO A 151 20.54 12.94 -1.67
CA PRO A 151 19.96 11.87 -2.43
C PRO A 151 20.86 10.63 -2.44
N ALA A 152 20.23 9.46 -2.42
CA ALA A 152 20.89 8.16 -2.56
C ALA A 152 20.03 7.25 -3.46
N ILE A 153 20.69 6.38 -4.21
CA ILE A 153 20.07 5.35 -5.04
C ILE A 153 20.28 4.00 -4.34
N LEU A 154 19.21 3.24 -4.23
CA LEU A 154 19.18 1.94 -3.60
C LEU A 154 19.42 0.82 -4.62
N GLU A 155 19.76 -0.37 -4.16
CA GLU A 155 19.94 -1.57 -4.99
C GLU A 155 18.71 -1.93 -5.83
N THR A 156 17.51 -1.51 -5.42
CA THR A 156 16.27 -1.64 -6.20
C THR A 156 16.11 -0.59 -7.30
N GLY A 157 17.03 0.38 -7.39
CA GLY A 157 16.93 1.53 -8.28
C GLY A 157 16.09 2.70 -7.72
N ALA A 158 15.50 2.55 -6.56
CA ALA A 158 14.71 3.62 -5.93
C ALA A 158 15.62 4.73 -5.41
N LYS A 159 15.16 5.97 -5.54
CA LYS A 159 15.85 7.17 -5.03
C LYS A 159 15.17 7.65 -3.76
N ILE A 160 15.96 7.86 -2.71
CA ILE A 160 15.50 8.40 -1.43
C ILE A 160 16.46 9.47 -0.89
N MET A 161 16.00 10.19 0.12
CA MET A 161 16.82 11.14 0.86
C MET A 161 17.36 10.47 2.12
N VAL A 162 18.66 10.59 2.36
CA VAL A 162 19.36 10.03 3.53
C VAL A 162 20.16 11.08 4.26
N PRO A 163 20.47 10.91 5.56
CA PRO A 163 21.38 11.79 6.28
C PRO A 163 22.76 11.85 5.61
N LEU A 164 23.47 12.96 5.79
CA LEU A 164 24.78 13.19 5.15
C LEU A 164 25.84 12.16 5.52
N PHE A 165 25.75 11.53 6.70
CA PHE A 165 26.72 10.54 7.17
C PHE A 165 26.57 9.16 6.53
N VAL A 166 25.47 8.93 5.83
CA VAL A 166 25.21 7.65 5.15
C VAL A 166 25.99 7.62 3.83
N ASN A 167 26.72 6.54 3.57
CA ASN A 167 27.61 6.42 2.43
C ASN A 167 27.16 5.32 1.45
N GLN A 168 27.71 5.38 0.25
CA GLN A 168 27.59 4.29 -0.71
C GLN A 168 28.16 3.00 -0.09
N GLY A 169 27.43 1.88 -0.26
CA GLY A 169 27.76 0.59 0.34
C GLY A 169 27.12 0.33 1.70
N ASP A 170 26.61 1.37 2.37
CA ASP A 170 25.87 1.20 3.62
C ASP A 170 24.53 0.50 3.36
N THR A 171 24.10 -0.34 4.30
CA THR A 171 22.74 -0.92 4.32
C THR A 171 21.89 -0.09 5.25
N ILE A 172 20.71 0.27 4.79
CA ILE A 172 19.78 1.12 5.53
C ILE A 172 18.41 0.48 5.64
N LYS A 173 17.75 0.78 6.75
CA LYS A 173 16.35 0.40 6.99
C LYS A 173 15.42 1.51 6.55
N ILE A 174 14.37 1.15 5.82
CA ILE A 174 13.41 2.06 5.20
C ILE A 174 12.00 1.67 5.60
N ASP A 175 11.14 2.66 5.88
CA ASP A 175 9.70 2.49 5.97
C ASP A 175 9.11 2.53 4.55
N THR A 176 8.58 1.42 4.07
CA THR A 176 8.04 1.31 2.70
C THR A 176 6.78 2.13 2.45
N ARG A 177 6.04 2.49 3.51
CA ARG A 177 4.82 3.29 3.41
C ARG A 177 5.11 4.75 3.07
N THR A 178 6.20 5.29 3.62
CA THR A 178 6.61 6.68 3.45
C THR A 178 7.80 6.84 2.52
N GLY A 179 8.59 5.78 2.32
CA GLY A 179 9.85 5.81 1.59
C GLY A 179 10.97 6.51 2.37
N GLU A 180 10.83 6.63 3.70
CA GLU A 180 11.77 7.36 4.54
C GLU A 180 12.85 6.45 5.14
N TYR A 181 14.06 6.99 5.22
CA TYR A 181 15.16 6.41 5.97
C TYR A 181 14.83 6.35 7.47
N LEU A 182 15.08 5.21 8.10
CA LEU A 182 14.91 5.01 9.54
C LEU A 182 16.24 4.91 10.29
N SER A 183 17.11 4.03 9.83
CA SER A 183 18.40 3.79 10.47
C SER A 183 19.39 3.15 9.49
N ARG A 184 20.67 3.22 9.83
CA ARG A 184 21.71 2.39 9.23
C ARG A 184 21.76 1.06 9.98
N VAL A 185 21.94 -0.03 9.24
CA VAL A 185 22.06 -1.39 9.78
C VAL A 185 23.52 -1.78 9.95
#